data_f7ef270087ebf208b4d9f911e736adef
#
_entry.id   f7ef270087ebf208b4d9f911e736adef
#
_cell.length_a   1.000
_cell.length_b   1.000
_cell.length_c   1.000
_cell.angle_alpha   90.00
_cell.angle_beta   90.00
_cell.angle_gamma   90.00
#
_symmetry.space_group_name_H-M   'P 1'
#
loop_
_entity.id
_entity.type
_entity.pdbx_description
1 polymer ?
#
loop_
_entity_poly.entity_id
_entity_poly.type
_entity_poly.pdbx_seq_one_letter_code
_entity_poly.pdbx_strand_id
1 'polypeptide(L)'
;LHGGTNGLDTRFFDYDIQEEANRVKIIFTTQLRSEEDGYPGDMDIQVIHTYDMEHRWSVEYKATSTERTLFNPINHVYFNLNRDNNVIDNHYLVSDKLNMYPLNKERLVQSTQPIDLTKEFHTSRIQLDDIFNCGGANICDQINQFGGLDHPFAPEEGRMTVENNNFSLEVETDMPNIVIYTLNDSKDWHSSFNIYKPHSGFTLETQCLPNDINIFGEEAKSILEAEQPFYSKTSYRITKK
;
A
#
# COMPACT_ATOMS: atom_id res chain seq x y z
N LEU A 1 -7.38 6.77 -10.24
CA LEU A 1 -8.21 5.97 -9.33
C LEU A 1 -8.29 6.61 -7.95
N HIS A 2 -7.16 6.98 -7.38
CA HIS A 2 -7.04 7.68 -6.11
C HIS A 2 -6.60 9.13 -6.34
N GLY A 3 -7.02 10.08 -5.50
CA GLY A 3 -6.62 11.48 -5.61
C GLY A 3 -7.43 12.36 -6.59
N GLY A 4 -8.63 11.94 -6.98
CA GLY A 4 -9.51 12.72 -7.86
C GLY A 4 -9.18 12.59 -9.36
N THR A 5 -9.74 13.47 -10.17
CA THR A 5 -9.64 13.41 -11.64
C THR A 5 -8.21 13.66 -12.15
N ASN A 6 -7.45 14.49 -11.44
CA ASN A 6 -6.07 14.85 -11.78
C ASN A 6 -5.07 14.31 -10.74
N GLY A 7 -5.30 13.09 -10.24
CA GLY A 7 -4.43 12.43 -9.30
C GLY A 7 -3.00 12.25 -9.79
N LEU A 8 -2.08 11.90 -8.89
CA LEU A 8 -0.65 11.74 -9.21
C LEU A 8 -0.39 10.71 -10.31
N ASP A 9 -1.26 9.72 -10.47
CA ASP A 9 -1.19 8.67 -11.51
C ASP A 9 -1.46 9.18 -12.94
N THR A 10 -2.03 10.38 -13.10
CA THR A 10 -2.36 10.97 -14.40
C THR A 10 -1.45 12.14 -14.78
N ARG A 11 -0.50 12.50 -13.91
CA ARG A 11 0.37 13.67 -14.10
C ARG A 11 1.69 13.32 -14.76
N PHE A 12 2.24 14.32 -15.47
CA PHE A 12 3.62 14.28 -15.91
C PHE A 12 4.53 14.72 -14.76
N PHE A 13 5.67 14.04 -14.66
CA PHE A 13 6.72 14.36 -13.73
C PHE A 13 7.99 14.72 -14.50
N ASP A 14 8.69 15.72 -14.04
CA ASP A 14 10.10 15.87 -14.36
C ASP A 14 10.90 14.82 -13.59
N TYR A 15 12.07 14.42 -14.12
CA TYR A 15 12.88 13.42 -13.44
C TYR A 15 14.38 13.73 -13.51
N ASP A 16 15.10 13.27 -12.50
CA ASP A 16 16.56 13.24 -12.43
C ASP A 16 17.04 11.84 -12.03
N ILE A 17 18.13 11.37 -12.63
CA ILE A 17 18.74 10.07 -12.35
C ILE A 17 20.10 10.27 -11.72
N GLN A 18 20.30 9.71 -10.54
CA GLN A 18 21.55 9.77 -9.79
C GLN A 18 22.12 8.36 -9.62
N GLU A 19 23.25 8.10 -10.28
CA GLU A 19 23.98 6.84 -10.17
C GLU A 19 25.09 6.98 -9.13
N GLU A 20 25.08 6.09 -8.16
CA GLU A 20 26.12 5.96 -7.13
C GLU A 20 26.75 4.54 -7.24
N ALA A 21 27.87 4.31 -6.60
CA ALA A 21 28.61 3.03 -6.72
C ALA A 21 27.79 1.79 -6.34
N ASN A 22 26.82 1.94 -5.43
CA ASN A 22 26.03 0.83 -4.86
C ASN A 22 24.51 1.00 -4.97
N ARG A 23 24.03 2.05 -5.62
CA ARG A 23 22.60 2.32 -5.80
C ARG A 23 22.33 3.27 -6.96
N VAL A 24 21.10 3.22 -7.45
CA VAL A 24 20.55 4.18 -8.40
C VAL A 24 19.34 4.83 -7.77
N LYS A 25 19.24 6.15 -7.92
CA LYS A 25 18.06 6.93 -7.54
C LYS A 25 17.41 7.54 -8.77
N ILE A 26 16.09 7.51 -8.81
CA ILE A 26 15.27 8.28 -9.75
C ILE A 26 14.41 9.21 -8.92
N ILE A 27 14.56 10.49 -9.13
CA ILE A 27 13.83 11.55 -8.42
C ILE A 27 12.79 12.10 -9.37
N PHE A 28 11.53 11.88 -9.09
CA PHE A 28 10.41 12.45 -9.83
C PHE A 28 9.90 13.69 -9.10
N THR A 29 9.62 14.78 -9.84
CA THR A 29 9.10 16.01 -9.27
C THR A 29 7.88 16.47 -10.03
N THR A 30 6.88 16.99 -9.32
CA THR A 30 5.69 17.62 -9.89
C THR A 30 5.10 18.65 -8.94
N GLN A 31 4.22 19.47 -9.47
CA GLN A 31 3.45 20.46 -8.70
C GLN A 31 1.95 20.17 -8.88
N LEU A 32 1.21 20.23 -7.78
CA LEU A 32 -0.24 20.26 -7.78
C LEU A 32 -0.72 21.69 -7.55
N ARG A 33 -1.69 22.12 -8.32
CA ARG A 33 -2.32 23.43 -8.15
C ARG A 33 -3.69 23.26 -7.52
N SER A 34 -3.97 24.05 -6.50
CA SER A 34 -5.25 24.02 -5.78
C SER A 34 -6.46 24.13 -6.71
N GLU A 35 -6.37 24.95 -7.74
CA GLU A 35 -7.43 25.17 -8.72
C GLU A 35 -7.75 23.95 -9.60
N GLU A 36 -6.83 22.96 -9.69
CA GLU A 36 -6.98 21.80 -10.57
C GLU A 36 -7.77 20.67 -9.92
N ASP A 37 -7.59 20.46 -8.61
CA ASP A 37 -8.16 19.30 -7.89
C ASP A 37 -9.05 19.67 -6.70
N GLY A 38 -9.09 20.96 -6.34
CA GLY A 38 -9.91 21.47 -5.24
C GLY A 38 -9.35 21.16 -3.85
N TYR A 39 -8.13 20.62 -3.75
CA TYR A 39 -7.42 20.55 -2.49
C TYR A 39 -6.84 21.93 -2.14
N PRO A 40 -6.91 22.37 -0.87
CA PRO A 40 -6.32 23.63 -0.45
C PRO A 40 -4.80 23.66 -0.68
N GLY A 41 -4.33 24.80 -1.17
CA GLY A 41 -2.91 25.09 -1.36
C GLY A 41 -2.28 24.46 -2.60
N ASP A 42 -1.25 25.13 -3.10
CA ASP A 42 -0.36 24.57 -4.12
C ASP A 42 0.67 23.66 -3.43
N MET A 43 1.03 22.55 -4.06
CA MET A 43 1.88 21.55 -3.45
C MET A 43 3.06 21.20 -4.37
N ASP A 44 4.27 21.26 -3.83
CA ASP A 44 5.48 20.71 -4.46
C ASP A 44 5.71 19.30 -3.96
N ILE A 45 5.89 18.35 -4.89
CA ILE A 45 6.00 16.92 -4.56
C ILE A 45 7.25 16.33 -5.20
N GLN A 46 7.98 15.53 -4.43
CA GLN A 46 9.03 14.63 -4.91
C GLN A 46 8.70 13.18 -4.55
N VAL A 47 8.86 12.28 -5.52
CA VAL A 47 8.84 10.84 -5.33
C VAL A 47 10.20 10.29 -5.69
N ILE A 48 10.89 9.67 -4.74
CA ILE A 48 12.26 9.20 -4.92
C ILE A 48 12.27 7.68 -4.86
N HIS A 49 12.56 7.04 -5.99
CA HIS A 49 12.81 5.61 -6.05
C HIS A 49 14.31 5.34 -5.94
N THR A 50 14.69 4.46 -5.02
CA THR A 50 16.08 4.02 -4.87
C THR A 50 16.14 2.50 -4.97
N TYR A 51 17.05 1.97 -5.79
CA TYR A 51 17.36 0.55 -5.84
C TYR A 51 18.85 0.34 -5.54
N ASP A 52 19.16 -0.58 -4.62
CA ASP A 52 20.52 -0.82 -4.15
C ASP A 52 21.02 -2.25 -4.48
N MET A 53 22.33 -2.47 -4.25
CA MET A 53 23.00 -3.75 -4.49
C MET A 53 22.56 -4.88 -3.55
N GLU A 54 21.81 -4.58 -2.48
CA GLU A 54 21.22 -5.54 -1.55
C GLU A 54 19.82 -5.99 -1.97
N HIS A 55 19.41 -5.64 -3.19
CA HIS A 55 18.07 -5.90 -3.74
C HIS A 55 16.95 -5.25 -2.93
N ARG A 56 17.23 -4.10 -2.35
CA ARG A 56 16.24 -3.25 -1.68
C ARG A 56 15.78 -2.17 -2.65
N TRP A 57 14.47 -2.08 -2.82
CA TRP A 57 13.83 -0.97 -3.47
C TRP A 57 13.13 -0.12 -2.43
N SER A 58 13.42 1.17 -2.37
CA SER A 58 12.72 2.10 -1.50
C SER A 58 12.04 3.21 -2.28
N VAL A 59 10.93 3.69 -1.73
CA VAL A 59 10.15 4.83 -2.22
C VAL A 59 10.06 5.84 -1.09
N GLU A 60 10.49 7.07 -1.38
CA GLU A 60 10.38 8.19 -0.45
C GLU A 60 9.46 9.25 -1.05
N TYR A 61 8.56 9.78 -0.24
CA TYR A 61 7.74 10.93 -0.59
C TYR A 61 8.18 12.15 0.20
N LYS A 62 8.31 13.28 -0.49
CA LYS A 62 8.51 14.61 0.12
C LYS A 62 7.50 15.55 -0.47
N ALA A 63 6.88 16.37 0.36
CA ALA A 63 5.96 17.39 -0.08
C ALA A 63 5.95 18.60 0.85
N THR A 64 5.59 19.75 0.29
CA THR A 64 5.22 20.96 1.02
C THR A 64 3.99 21.55 0.36
N SER A 65 3.13 22.19 1.15
CA SER A 65 1.93 22.87 0.64
C SER A 65 1.89 24.32 1.13
N THR A 66 1.40 25.23 0.30
CA THR A 66 1.21 26.64 0.67
C THR A 66 0.08 26.86 1.65
N GLU A 67 -0.84 25.91 1.78
CA GLU A 67 -1.95 25.94 2.73
C GLU A 67 -2.08 24.58 3.41
N ARG A 68 -2.78 24.56 4.55
CA ARG A 68 -3.15 23.30 5.22
C ARG A 68 -4.05 22.46 4.32
N THR A 69 -3.67 21.21 4.09
CA THR A 69 -4.34 20.30 3.16
C THR A 69 -4.27 18.85 3.61
N LEU A 70 -4.76 17.92 2.78
CA LEU A 70 -4.61 16.48 2.97
C LEU A 70 -3.57 15.93 2.01
N PHE A 71 -2.66 15.10 2.51
CA PHE A 71 -1.68 14.39 1.70
C PHE A 71 -1.46 12.96 2.21
N ASN A 72 -1.90 11.98 1.44
CA ASN A 72 -1.77 10.57 1.78
C ASN A 72 -1.35 9.77 0.52
N PRO A 73 -0.10 9.95 0.04
CA PRO A 73 0.37 9.32 -1.18
C PRO A 73 0.59 7.83 -0.99
N ILE A 74 0.32 7.05 -2.03
CA ILE A 74 0.54 5.61 -2.06
C ILE A 74 1.39 5.19 -3.26
N ASN A 75 2.06 4.04 -3.12
CA ASN A 75 2.68 3.31 -4.21
C ASN A 75 1.86 2.05 -4.50
N HIS A 76 1.10 2.06 -5.60
CA HIS A 76 0.15 1.00 -5.96
C HIS A 76 0.80 -0.08 -6.83
N VAL A 77 1.94 -0.60 -6.42
CA VAL A 77 2.64 -1.67 -7.14
C VAL A 77 2.05 -3.04 -6.77
N TYR A 78 1.89 -3.89 -7.78
CA TYR A 78 1.48 -5.27 -7.59
C TYR A 78 2.67 -6.22 -7.53
N PHE A 79 2.62 -7.16 -6.60
CA PHE A 79 3.59 -8.24 -6.44
C PHE A 79 2.93 -9.60 -6.69
N ASN A 80 3.70 -10.52 -7.24
CA ASN A 80 3.45 -11.95 -7.21
C ASN A 80 4.81 -12.66 -7.15
N LEU A 81 5.07 -13.41 -6.10
CA LEU A 81 6.34 -14.09 -5.88
C LEU A 81 6.43 -15.43 -6.61
N ASN A 82 5.42 -15.82 -7.36
CA ASN A 82 5.45 -17.01 -8.20
C ASN A 82 6.07 -16.68 -9.56
N ARG A 83 6.86 -17.62 -10.07
CA ARG A 83 7.42 -17.54 -11.41
C ARG A 83 6.42 -18.03 -12.47
N ASP A 84 5.79 -19.16 -12.19
CA ASP A 84 5.03 -19.92 -13.19
C ASP A 84 3.53 -20.06 -12.82
N ASN A 85 3.11 -19.49 -11.69
CA ASN A 85 1.71 -19.46 -11.26
C ASN A 85 1.19 -18.03 -11.25
N ASN A 86 0.07 -17.80 -11.91
CA ASN A 86 -0.54 -16.48 -12.04
C ASN A 86 -1.41 -16.08 -10.84
N VAL A 87 -1.50 -16.90 -9.78
CA VAL A 87 -2.30 -16.59 -8.59
C VAL A 87 -1.45 -16.64 -7.32
N ILE A 88 -1.90 -15.95 -6.31
CA ILE A 88 -1.18 -15.76 -5.04
C ILE A 88 -1.69 -16.63 -3.89
N ASP A 89 -2.54 -17.60 -4.16
CA ASP A 89 -3.18 -18.47 -3.15
C ASP A 89 -2.17 -19.18 -2.23
N ASN A 90 -0.97 -19.49 -2.78
CA ASN A 90 0.13 -20.14 -2.08
C ASN A 90 1.08 -19.17 -1.36
N HIS A 91 0.74 -17.88 -1.27
CA HIS A 91 1.49 -16.92 -0.49
C HIS A 91 0.99 -16.89 0.96
N TYR A 92 1.86 -16.43 1.84
CA TYR A 92 1.60 -16.33 3.28
C TYR A 92 1.85 -14.90 3.76
N LEU A 93 0.93 -14.37 4.56
CA LEU A 93 1.19 -13.21 5.40
C LEU A 93 1.88 -13.69 6.67
N VAL A 94 3.01 -13.07 7.01
CA VAL A 94 3.83 -13.46 8.18
C VAL A 94 4.05 -12.24 9.07
N SER A 95 3.55 -12.33 10.30
CA SER A 95 3.78 -11.34 11.36
C SER A 95 3.30 -11.94 12.69
N ASP A 96 3.90 -11.53 13.79
CA ASP A 96 3.43 -11.92 15.12
C ASP A 96 2.08 -11.31 15.47
N LYS A 97 1.70 -10.24 14.77
CA LYS A 97 0.41 -9.58 14.91
C LYS A 97 -0.06 -8.99 13.60
N LEU A 98 -1.21 -9.44 13.10
CA LEU A 98 -1.84 -8.97 11.86
C LEU A 98 -3.17 -8.29 12.17
N ASN A 99 -3.10 -7.02 12.51
CA ASN A 99 -4.25 -6.19 12.85
C ASN A 99 -4.91 -5.63 11.59
N MET A 100 -6.01 -6.21 11.15
CA MET A 100 -6.83 -5.80 10.03
C MET A 100 -7.96 -4.88 10.48
N TYR A 101 -8.14 -3.71 9.85
CA TYR A 101 -9.29 -2.84 10.10
C TYR A 101 -10.48 -3.25 9.22
N PRO A 102 -11.66 -3.53 9.83
CA PRO A 102 -12.85 -3.89 9.06
C PRO A 102 -13.41 -2.67 8.31
N LEU A 103 -13.96 -2.94 7.13
CA LEU A 103 -14.55 -1.93 6.25
C LEU A 103 -16.08 -2.09 6.17
N ASN A 104 -16.78 -0.98 5.94
CA ASN A 104 -18.18 -0.98 5.56
C ASN A 104 -18.35 -1.24 4.06
N LYS A 105 -19.59 -1.25 3.57
CA LYS A 105 -19.92 -1.51 2.16
C LYS A 105 -19.37 -0.47 1.19
N GLU A 106 -19.13 0.73 1.68
CA GLU A 106 -18.55 1.85 0.94
C GLU A 106 -17.00 1.82 0.96
N ARG A 107 -16.37 0.75 1.48
CA ARG A 107 -14.93 0.58 1.66
C ARG A 107 -14.29 1.59 2.62
N LEU A 108 -15.08 2.15 3.51
CA LEU A 108 -14.58 3.03 4.57
C LEU A 108 -14.33 2.23 5.84
N VAL A 109 -13.31 2.61 6.58
CA VAL A 109 -12.98 1.98 7.87
C VAL A 109 -14.20 2.09 8.80
N GLN A 110 -14.70 0.94 9.24
CA GLN A 110 -15.91 0.83 10.06
C GLN A 110 -15.63 1.00 11.56
N SER A 111 -14.43 0.57 11.98
CA SER A 111 -14.04 0.57 13.38
C SER A 111 -12.54 0.79 13.52
N THR A 112 -12.14 1.58 14.52
CA THR A 112 -10.73 1.74 14.92
C THR A 112 -10.24 0.58 15.77
N GLN A 113 -11.08 -0.43 16.05
CA GLN A 113 -10.70 -1.67 16.71
C GLN A 113 -10.38 -2.73 15.62
N PRO A 114 -9.12 -3.05 15.39
CA PRO A 114 -8.75 -4.04 14.38
C PRO A 114 -9.08 -5.47 14.84
N ILE A 115 -9.23 -6.34 13.85
CA ILE A 115 -9.30 -7.79 14.03
C ILE A 115 -7.88 -8.34 13.89
N ASP A 116 -7.39 -9.06 14.90
CA ASP A 116 -6.08 -9.69 14.86
C ASP A 116 -6.19 -11.06 14.17
N LEU A 117 -5.78 -11.12 12.90
CA LEU A 117 -5.87 -12.35 12.11
C LEU A 117 -5.02 -13.49 12.68
N THR A 118 -3.93 -13.20 13.41
CA THR A 118 -3.11 -14.27 14.02
C THR A 118 -3.89 -15.03 15.09
N LYS A 119 -4.83 -14.36 15.77
CA LYS A 119 -5.74 -15.01 16.72
C LYS A 119 -6.88 -15.75 16.02
N GLU A 120 -7.42 -15.19 14.93
CA GLU A 120 -8.46 -15.86 14.15
C GLU A 120 -7.99 -17.17 13.54
N PHE A 121 -6.76 -17.19 13.01
CA PHE A 121 -6.16 -18.36 12.36
C PHE A 121 -5.27 -19.20 13.27
N HIS A 122 -5.03 -18.78 14.52
CA HIS A 122 -4.15 -19.45 15.50
C HIS A 122 -2.71 -19.68 15.00
N THR A 123 -2.20 -18.79 14.17
CA THR A 123 -0.85 -18.83 13.59
C THR A 123 -0.35 -17.45 13.20
N SER A 124 0.97 -17.24 13.28
CA SER A 124 1.65 -16.02 12.77
C SER A 124 2.02 -16.13 11.29
N ARG A 125 1.65 -17.23 10.62
CA ARG A 125 1.92 -17.50 9.20
C ARG A 125 0.65 -17.98 8.52
N ILE A 126 -0.10 -17.04 7.92
CA ILE A 126 -1.45 -17.28 7.39
C ILE A 126 -1.37 -17.36 5.87
N GLN A 127 -1.84 -18.47 5.30
CA GLN A 127 -1.91 -18.63 3.85
C GLN A 127 -3.05 -17.77 3.27
N LEU A 128 -2.82 -17.13 2.12
CA LEU A 128 -3.85 -16.32 1.47
C LEU A 128 -5.06 -17.18 1.04
N ASP A 129 -4.84 -18.42 0.63
CA ASP A 129 -5.92 -19.35 0.32
C ASP A 129 -6.85 -19.59 1.52
N ASP A 130 -6.30 -19.71 2.73
CA ASP A 130 -7.10 -19.86 3.95
C ASP A 130 -7.96 -18.60 4.22
N ILE A 131 -7.40 -17.41 3.94
CA ILE A 131 -8.15 -16.15 4.04
C ILE A 131 -9.28 -16.12 3.00
N PHE A 132 -8.97 -16.41 1.73
CA PHE A 132 -9.95 -16.39 0.63
C PHE A 132 -11.08 -17.39 0.83
N ASN A 133 -10.80 -18.53 1.43
CA ASN A 133 -11.78 -19.55 1.76
C ASN A 133 -12.44 -19.34 3.14
N CYS A 134 -12.28 -18.18 3.75
CA CYS A 134 -12.92 -17.82 5.02
C CYS A 134 -12.57 -18.76 6.19
N GLY A 135 -11.29 -19.11 6.34
CA GLY A 135 -10.84 -19.93 7.49
C GLY A 135 -11.05 -19.29 8.86
N GLY A 136 -11.28 -17.96 8.91
CA GLY A 136 -11.60 -17.20 10.13
C GLY A 136 -13.04 -16.72 10.16
N ALA A 137 -13.86 -17.16 11.10
CA ALA A 137 -15.30 -16.87 11.15
C ALA A 137 -15.64 -15.37 11.21
N ASN A 138 -14.82 -14.56 11.93
CA ASN A 138 -15.09 -13.13 12.13
C ASN A 138 -14.72 -12.26 10.93
N ILE A 139 -13.93 -12.78 9.98
CA ILE A 139 -13.51 -12.05 8.79
C ILE A 139 -14.25 -12.46 7.52
N CYS A 140 -15.03 -13.53 7.58
CA CYS A 140 -15.69 -14.13 6.42
C CYS A 140 -16.59 -13.13 5.68
N ASP A 141 -17.37 -12.35 6.41
CA ASP A 141 -18.22 -11.31 5.80
C ASP A 141 -17.38 -10.25 5.09
N GLN A 142 -16.23 -9.86 5.65
CA GLN A 142 -15.30 -8.90 5.04
C GLN A 142 -14.72 -9.46 3.73
N ILE A 143 -14.21 -10.69 3.75
CA ILE A 143 -13.62 -11.33 2.58
C ILE A 143 -14.65 -11.56 1.48
N ASN A 144 -15.82 -12.08 1.82
CA ASN A 144 -16.90 -12.31 0.85
C ASN A 144 -17.42 -11.00 0.24
N GLN A 145 -17.49 -9.92 1.04
CA GLN A 145 -17.96 -8.63 0.57
C GLN A 145 -17.09 -8.04 -0.54
N PHE A 146 -15.76 -8.25 -0.46
CA PHE A 146 -14.78 -7.66 -1.37
C PHE A 146 -14.14 -8.67 -2.34
N GLY A 147 -14.44 -9.95 -2.18
CA GLY A 147 -13.86 -11.03 -3.00
C GLY A 147 -12.39 -11.30 -2.68
N GLY A 148 -11.92 -10.90 -1.50
CA GLY A 148 -10.54 -11.01 -1.05
C GLY A 148 -10.18 -9.88 -0.08
N LEU A 149 -8.89 -9.61 0.07
CA LEU A 149 -8.43 -8.47 0.87
C LEU A 149 -8.53 -7.16 0.08
N ASP A 150 -8.94 -6.11 0.76
CA ASP A 150 -8.90 -4.70 0.34
C ASP A 150 -8.85 -3.84 1.62
N HIS A 151 -8.02 -4.27 2.58
CA HIS A 151 -8.12 -3.85 3.96
C HIS A 151 -6.84 -3.18 4.46
N PRO A 152 -6.97 -2.13 5.28
CA PRO A 152 -5.84 -1.57 6.02
C PRO A 152 -5.41 -2.51 7.15
N PHE A 153 -4.10 -2.63 7.30
CA PHE A 153 -3.44 -3.32 8.40
C PHE A 153 -2.56 -2.35 9.18
N ALA A 154 -2.49 -2.50 10.50
CA ALA A 154 -1.48 -1.86 11.31
C ALA A 154 -0.26 -2.79 11.41
N PRO A 155 0.85 -2.46 10.73
CA PRO A 155 2.06 -3.28 10.77
C PRO A 155 2.72 -3.20 12.15
N GLU A 156 3.22 -4.32 12.64
CA GLU A 156 4.00 -4.32 13.88
C GLU A 156 5.38 -3.71 13.62
N GLU A 157 5.74 -2.71 14.40
CA GLU A 157 6.99 -1.96 14.24
C GLU A 157 7.26 -1.47 12.81
N GLY A 158 6.21 -1.17 12.05
CA GLY A 158 6.33 -0.73 10.66
C GLY A 158 6.73 -1.82 9.67
N ARG A 159 6.62 -3.11 10.03
CA ARG A 159 7.08 -4.24 9.22
C ARG A 159 5.99 -5.24 8.93
N MET A 160 6.07 -5.83 7.74
CA MET A 160 5.25 -6.95 7.33
C MET A 160 6.02 -7.80 6.32
N THR A 161 5.77 -9.10 6.34
CA THR A 161 6.37 -10.03 5.37
C THR A 161 5.28 -10.78 4.61
N VAL A 162 5.46 -10.87 3.29
CA VAL A 162 4.71 -11.79 2.43
C VAL A 162 5.70 -12.76 1.81
N GLU A 163 5.40 -14.06 1.87
CA GLU A 163 6.32 -15.06 1.37
C GLU A 163 5.60 -16.20 0.64
N ASN A 164 6.36 -16.90 -0.19
CA ASN A 164 5.99 -18.22 -0.69
C ASN A 164 7.11 -19.24 -0.36
N ASN A 165 7.10 -20.40 -0.99
CA ASN A 165 8.11 -21.43 -0.73
C ASN A 165 9.52 -21.02 -1.21
N ASN A 166 9.65 -20.09 -2.15
CA ASN A 166 10.90 -19.74 -2.82
C ASN A 166 11.44 -18.37 -2.46
N PHE A 167 10.56 -17.42 -2.14
CA PHE A 167 10.89 -16.02 -1.92
C PHE A 167 10.17 -15.46 -0.71
N SER A 168 10.77 -14.43 -0.14
CA SER A 168 10.20 -13.58 0.91
C SER A 168 10.28 -12.13 0.47
N LEU A 169 9.19 -11.40 0.57
CA LEU A 169 9.10 -9.95 0.39
C LEU A 169 8.87 -9.32 1.76
N GLU A 170 9.84 -8.58 2.24
CA GLU A 170 9.73 -7.76 3.44
C GLU A 170 9.43 -6.32 3.06
N VAL A 171 8.43 -5.72 3.68
CA VAL A 171 8.15 -4.28 3.64
C VAL A 171 8.46 -3.67 4.99
N GLU A 172 9.16 -2.54 4.97
CA GLU A 172 9.45 -1.70 6.14
C GLU A 172 9.04 -0.27 5.83
N THR A 173 8.27 0.37 6.72
CA THR A 173 7.69 1.69 6.50
C THR A 173 7.58 2.50 7.79
N ASP A 174 7.68 3.83 7.67
CA ASP A 174 7.34 4.79 8.73
C ASP A 174 5.86 5.21 8.70
N MET A 175 5.09 4.73 7.69
CA MET A 175 3.66 4.98 7.62
C MET A 175 2.88 4.08 8.60
N PRO A 176 1.78 4.60 9.18
CA PRO A 176 1.05 3.89 10.22
C PRO A 176 0.29 2.64 9.76
N ASN A 177 -0.03 2.55 8.47
CA ASN A 177 -0.83 1.47 7.93
C ASN A 177 -0.28 0.96 6.59
N ILE A 178 -0.64 -0.28 6.25
CA ILE A 178 -0.43 -0.92 4.96
C ILE A 178 -1.79 -1.42 4.48
N VAL A 179 -2.28 -0.94 3.34
CA VAL A 179 -3.45 -1.56 2.69
C VAL A 179 -2.97 -2.73 1.87
N ILE A 180 -3.58 -3.90 2.10
CA ILE A 180 -3.37 -5.08 1.28
C ILE A 180 -4.59 -5.23 0.37
N TYR A 181 -4.34 -5.15 -0.94
CA TYR A 181 -5.33 -5.46 -1.96
C TYR A 181 -4.89 -6.67 -2.77
N THR A 182 -5.76 -7.64 -2.97
CA THR A 182 -5.43 -8.94 -3.58
C THR A 182 -5.95 -9.11 -5.01
N LEU A 183 -6.03 -8.01 -5.78
CA LEU A 183 -6.56 -7.98 -7.14
C LEU A 183 -7.88 -8.77 -7.25
N ASN A 184 -8.89 -8.34 -6.51
CA ASN A 184 -10.16 -9.05 -6.34
C ASN A 184 -11.03 -9.01 -7.61
N ASP A 185 -10.84 -8.01 -8.49
CA ASP A 185 -11.48 -7.88 -9.78
C ASP A 185 -10.44 -7.57 -10.87
N SER A 186 -10.47 -8.33 -11.95
CA SER A 186 -9.56 -8.19 -13.08
C SER A 186 -10.26 -8.04 -14.43
N LYS A 187 -11.59 -7.78 -14.44
CA LYS A 187 -12.41 -7.77 -15.67
C LYS A 187 -11.93 -6.79 -16.72
N ASP A 188 -11.38 -5.64 -16.26
CA ASP A 188 -10.93 -4.56 -17.14
C ASP A 188 -9.42 -4.60 -17.41
N TRP A 189 -8.72 -5.64 -16.90
CA TRP A 189 -7.29 -5.79 -17.07
C TRP A 189 -6.97 -6.62 -18.31
N HIS A 190 -6.42 -5.94 -19.33
CA HIS A 190 -6.00 -6.56 -20.58
C HIS A 190 -4.50 -6.38 -20.77
N SER A 191 -3.81 -7.47 -21.09
CA SER A 191 -2.39 -7.45 -21.43
C SER A 191 -2.12 -8.44 -22.56
N SER A 192 -1.26 -8.05 -23.51
CA SER A 192 -0.73 -8.98 -24.52
C SER A 192 0.31 -9.96 -23.97
N PHE A 193 0.78 -9.75 -22.73
CA PHE A 193 1.86 -10.53 -22.11
C PHE A 193 1.35 -11.51 -21.06
N ASN A 194 0.19 -11.23 -20.46
CA ASN A 194 -0.33 -12.05 -19.37
C ASN A 194 -1.87 -12.02 -19.33
N ILE A 195 -2.46 -13.10 -18.82
CA ILE A 195 -3.89 -13.18 -18.51
C ILE A 195 -4.05 -12.96 -17.03
N TYR A 196 -4.60 -11.79 -16.66
CA TYR A 196 -4.93 -11.48 -15.29
C TYR A 196 -6.30 -12.06 -14.93
N LYS A 197 -6.39 -12.60 -13.75
CA LYS A 197 -7.63 -13.09 -13.12
C LYS A 197 -7.63 -12.66 -11.65
N PRO A 198 -8.75 -12.75 -10.95
CA PRO A 198 -8.77 -12.49 -9.52
C PRO A 198 -7.62 -13.22 -8.80
N HIS A 199 -7.03 -12.57 -7.85
CA HIS A 199 -5.87 -13.04 -7.09
C HIS A 199 -4.58 -13.27 -7.91
N SER A 200 -4.41 -12.55 -9.03
CA SER A 200 -3.15 -12.60 -9.80
C SER A 200 -2.00 -11.79 -9.18
N GLY A 201 -2.25 -11.00 -8.17
CA GLY A 201 -1.25 -10.21 -7.48
C GLY A 201 -1.80 -9.58 -6.20
N PHE A 202 -0.91 -9.02 -5.40
CA PHE A 202 -1.26 -8.25 -4.20
C PHE A 202 -0.49 -6.94 -4.16
N THR A 203 -1.05 -5.94 -3.47
CA THR A 203 -0.38 -4.68 -3.15
C THR A 203 0.00 -4.63 -1.68
N LEU A 204 0.99 -3.80 -1.35
CA LEU A 204 1.35 -3.39 0.00
C LEU A 204 1.47 -1.87 -0.01
N GLU A 205 0.34 -1.19 0.13
CA GLU A 205 0.21 0.26 0.00
C GLU A 205 0.40 0.92 1.36
N THR A 206 1.57 1.48 1.59
CA THR A 206 1.91 2.13 2.86
C THR A 206 1.33 3.53 2.90
N GLN A 207 0.52 3.85 3.92
CA GLN A 207 -0.26 5.08 3.99
C GLN A 207 -0.78 5.38 5.39
N CYS A 208 -1.39 6.56 5.59
CA CYS A 208 -2.28 6.82 6.71
C CYS A 208 -3.54 5.97 6.57
N LEU A 209 -4.25 5.76 7.67
CA LEU A 209 -5.52 5.02 7.63
C LEU A 209 -6.46 5.68 6.60
N PRO A 210 -7.00 4.93 5.62
CA PRO A 210 -7.96 5.50 4.69
C PRO A 210 -9.11 6.17 5.43
N ASN A 211 -9.50 7.40 4.99
CA ASN A 211 -10.54 8.20 5.60
C ASN A 211 -10.25 8.71 7.03
N ASP A 212 -8.98 8.78 7.43
CA ASP A 212 -8.57 9.17 8.78
C ASP A 212 -9.07 10.57 9.18
N ILE A 213 -9.18 11.50 8.23
CA ILE A 213 -9.70 12.85 8.48
C ILE A 213 -11.14 12.83 9.06
N ASN A 214 -12.00 11.92 8.60
CA ASN A 214 -13.35 11.78 9.12
C ASN A 214 -13.41 10.95 10.42
N ILE A 215 -12.38 10.18 10.71
CA ILE A 215 -12.27 9.36 11.92
C ILE A 215 -11.66 10.16 13.07
N PHE A 216 -10.57 10.86 12.81
CA PHE A 216 -9.75 11.54 13.82
C PHE A 216 -9.85 13.07 13.76
N GLY A 217 -10.51 13.65 12.74
CA GLY A 217 -10.64 15.09 12.59
C GLY A 217 -9.28 15.79 12.57
N GLU A 218 -9.08 16.74 13.47
CA GLU A 218 -7.85 17.53 13.59
C GLU A 218 -6.60 16.70 13.96
N GLU A 219 -6.77 15.47 14.42
CA GLU A 219 -5.67 14.57 14.79
C GLU A 219 -5.31 13.60 13.66
N ALA A 220 -5.93 13.74 12.47
CA ALA A 220 -5.66 12.90 11.33
C ALA A 220 -4.20 13.06 10.85
N LYS A 221 -3.54 11.94 10.60
CA LYS A 221 -2.13 11.92 10.15
C LYS A 221 -1.96 12.26 8.68
N SER A 222 -3.02 12.24 7.90
CA SER A 222 -3.05 12.69 6.50
C SER A 222 -3.04 14.21 6.35
N ILE A 223 -3.19 14.97 7.44
CA ILE A 223 -3.10 16.44 7.41
C ILE A 223 -1.66 16.84 7.16
N LEU A 224 -1.46 17.69 6.16
CA LEU A 224 -0.22 18.42 5.90
C LEU A 224 -0.44 19.89 6.24
N GLU A 225 0.25 20.37 7.26
CA GLU A 225 0.18 21.79 7.66
C GLU A 225 0.89 22.69 6.65
N ALA A 226 0.41 23.94 6.51
CA ALA A 226 0.99 24.91 5.61
C ALA A 226 2.50 25.10 5.88
N GLU A 227 3.30 25.11 4.82
CA GLU A 227 4.75 25.30 4.85
C GLU A 227 5.53 24.25 5.70
N GLN A 228 4.86 23.20 6.20
CA GLN A 228 5.54 22.12 6.90
C GLN A 228 5.96 21.01 5.91
N PRO A 229 7.17 20.45 6.05
CA PRO A 229 7.60 19.36 5.18
C PRO A 229 6.93 18.04 5.56
N PHE A 230 6.36 17.38 4.57
CA PHE A 230 6.00 15.97 4.66
C PHE A 230 7.18 15.10 4.27
N TYR A 231 7.38 14.00 4.95
CA TYR A 231 8.32 12.95 4.58
C TYR A 231 7.76 11.60 4.96
N SER A 232 7.87 10.64 4.05
CA SER A 232 7.67 9.23 4.35
C SER A 232 8.62 8.36 3.54
N LYS A 233 8.89 7.15 4.07
CA LYS A 233 9.75 6.17 3.41
C LYS A 233 9.21 4.76 3.58
N THR A 234 9.19 4.03 2.47
CA THR A 234 8.91 2.60 2.44
C THR A 234 10.04 1.87 1.73
N SER A 235 10.44 0.73 2.24
CA SER A 235 11.43 -0.16 1.64
C SER A 235 10.82 -1.53 1.40
N TYR A 236 11.12 -2.11 0.24
CA TYR A 236 10.76 -3.47 -0.14
C TYR A 236 12.04 -4.26 -0.40
N ARG A 237 12.14 -5.44 0.19
CA ARG A 237 13.28 -6.34 -0.01
C ARG A 237 12.81 -7.73 -0.37
N ILE A 238 13.23 -8.21 -1.55
CA ILE A 238 12.96 -9.59 -1.97
C ILE A 238 14.19 -10.43 -1.69
N THR A 239 13.98 -11.53 -0.96
CA THR A 239 15.03 -12.49 -0.61
C THR A 239 14.64 -13.87 -1.10
N LYS A 240 15.57 -14.59 -1.71
CA LYS A 240 15.42 -16.00 -2.05
C LYS A 240 15.63 -16.84 -0.79
N LYS A 241 14.72 -17.78 -0.54
CA LYS A 241 14.83 -18.78 0.55
C LYS A 241 15.73 -19.94 0.17
#